data_5b50927a700bcf67bbcb6b9d32ff1a22
#
_entry.id   5b50927a700bcf67bbcb6b9d32ff1a22
#
_cell.length_a   1.000
_cell.length_b   1.000
_cell.length_c   1.000
_cell.angle_alpha   90.00
_cell.angle_beta   90.00
_cell.angle_gamma   90.00
#
_symmetry.space_group_name_H-M   'P 1'
#
loop_
_entity.id
_entity.type
_entity.pdbx_description
1 polymer ?
#
loop_
_entity_poly.entity_id
_entity_poly.type
_entity_poly.pdbx_seq_one_letter_code
_entity_poly.pdbx_strand_id
1 'polypeptide(L)'
;MSSPDHPVALQPAPLETLAIPAALDGRTGANRATGGVAQIAAANDLDAIRAWLARFADKPTTFDSYRKEAERLLLWSLVQLRKPLSSLTHEDCLRYQRFLADPQPAATWVANAGAGGGRKHPRGDARWRPFHGPLSPASIRQATVILNVLFSWLVQAGYLAGNPLALSRQRTRRVAPRITRYLEPGLWQEVKDSIEAMPRGTARERAHYHRVRWLFTLLYLGGLRIAEVGGNTMGQFFVRRDADGTMRWWLAVHGKGDRERLVPATRELMTELSRYRQSLGMTALPLPHEDTPLVLPIGKTAGKTAGKTAGGTAQRPAGVNAADPSRPLTRAALHTIVKSVFAQAAQRLRDRGGEHAARAGLLEQASAHWLRHSAGSHMADRQVDLRHVRDNFGHASLTTTSIYLHVDDDRRHRDTDEKHRIDW
;
A
#
# COMPACT_ATOMS: atom_id res chain seq x y z
N MET A 1 -41.00 -40.48 -14.26
CA MET A 1 -39.56 -40.70 -14.30
C MET A 1 -38.88 -39.33 -14.17
N SER A 2 -38.46 -38.99 -12.95
CA SER A 2 -37.79 -37.72 -12.64
C SER A 2 -36.37 -37.79 -13.17
N SER A 3 -35.98 -36.82 -13.98
CA SER A 3 -34.58 -36.69 -14.49
C SER A 3 -33.60 -36.62 -13.33
N PRO A 4 -32.41 -37.25 -13.45
CA PRO A 4 -31.41 -37.15 -12.42
C PRO A 4 -30.88 -35.72 -12.35
N ASP A 5 -30.96 -35.14 -11.15
CA ASP A 5 -30.32 -33.87 -10.79
C ASP A 5 -28.83 -33.92 -11.20
N HIS A 6 -28.50 -33.26 -12.27
CA HIS A 6 -27.09 -33.01 -12.57
C HIS A 6 -26.55 -32.08 -11.47
N PRO A 7 -25.52 -32.48 -10.74
CA PRO A 7 -24.97 -31.62 -9.71
C PRO A 7 -24.47 -30.33 -10.35
N VAL A 8 -25.13 -29.24 -10.03
CA VAL A 8 -24.72 -27.89 -10.48
C VAL A 8 -23.22 -27.72 -10.14
N ALA A 9 -22.41 -27.55 -11.16
CA ALA A 9 -20.98 -27.41 -10.98
C ALA A 9 -20.71 -26.18 -10.12
N LEU A 10 -20.17 -26.39 -8.92
CA LEU A 10 -19.84 -25.31 -8.00
C LEU A 10 -18.84 -24.37 -8.66
N GLN A 11 -19.21 -23.10 -8.81
CA GLN A 11 -18.35 -22.08 -9.39
C GLN A 11 -17.86 -21.10 -8.32
N PRO A 12 -16.66 -20.51 -8.49
CA PRO A 12 -16.20 -19.47 -7.57
C PRO A 12 -17.17 -18.29 -7.50
N ALA A 13 -17.62 -17.99 -6.29
CA ALA A 13 -18.48 -16.85 -5.97
C ALA A 13 -17.93 -16.13 -4.72
N PRO A 14 -18.19 -14.82 -4.56
CA PRO A 14 -17.84 -14.10 -3.33
C PRO A 14 -18.48 -14.72 -2.09
N LEU A 15 -17.83 -14.63 -0.92
CA LEU A 15 -18.34 -15.18 0.35
C LEU A 15 -19.74 -14.69 0.71
N GLU A 16 -20.13 -13.52 0.23
CA GLU A 16 -21.44 -12.92 0.49
C GLU A 16 -22.58 -13.64 -0.24
N THR A 17 -22.29 -14.22 -1.39
CA THR A 17 -23.27 -14.90 -2.27
C THR A 17 -23.00 -16.39 -2.42
N LEU A 18 -21.96 -16.91 -1.75
CA LEU A 18 -21.54 -18.31 -1.87
C LEU A 18 -22.56 -19.25 -1.24
N ALA A 19 -23.19 -20.11 -2.06
CA ALA A 19 -24.02 -21.20 -1.62
C ALA A 19 -23.16 -22.49 -1.55
N ILE A 20 -23.06 -23.07 -0.37
CA ILE A 20 -22.27 -24.29 -0.13
C ILE A 20 -23.24 -25.46 0.06
N PRO A 21 -23.10 -26.55 -0.73
CA PRO A 21 -23.87 -27.77 -0.50
C PRO A 21 -23.61 -28.34 0.89
N ALA A 22 -24.64 -28.86 1.54
CA ALA A 22 -24.57 -29.41 2.92
C ALA A 22 -23.45 -30.46 3.09
N ALA A 23 -23.18 -31.27 2.06
CA ALA A 23 -22.10 -32.26 2.07
C ALA A 23 -20.68 -31.64 2.10
N LEU A 24 -20.54 -30.34 1.79
CA LEU A 24 -19.26 -29.61 1.71
C LEU A 24 -19.18 -28.44 2.68
N ASP A 25 -20.21 -28.22 3.52
CA ASP A 25 -20.29 -27.06 4.41
C ASP A 25 -19.36 -27.14 5.64
N GLY A 26 -18.81 -28.29 5.92
CA GLY A 26 -17.84 -28.50 6.99
C GLY A 26 -18.45 -28.83 8.35
N ARG A 27 -19.77 -29.06 8.46
CA ARG A 27 -20.40 -29.52 9.72
C ARG A 27 -19.78 -30.82 10.23
N THR A 28 -19.45 -31.72 9.32
CA THR A 28 -18.86 -33.04 9.57
C THR A 28 -17.42 -33.15 9.06
N GLY A 29 -16.69 -32.04 9.04
CA GLY A 29 -15.29 -32.02 8.57
C GLY A 29 -14.37 -32.90 9.42
N ALA A 30 -13.45 -33.62 8.76
CA ALA A 30 -12.57 -34.59 9.41
C ALA A 30 -11.61 -33.98 10.47
N ASN A 31 -11.31 -32.69 10.36
CA ASN A 31 -10.49 -31.95 11.31
C ASN A 31 -11.33 -31.06 12.26
N ARG A 32 -12.62 -31.35 12.42
CA ARG A 32 -13.45 -30.69 13.44
C ARG A 32 -13.03 -31.13 14.83
N ALA A 33 -13.02 -30.17 15.76
CA ALA A 33 -12.81 -30.49 17.18
C ALA A 33 -14.00 -31.31 17.70
N THR A 34 -13.75 -32.47 18.29
CA THR A 34 -14.78 -33.41 18.81
C THR A 34 -14.96 -33.32 20.32
N GLY A 35 -14.19 -32.47 21.01
CA GLY A 35 -14.26 -32.29 22.46
C GLY A 35 -13.91 -30.86 22.85
N GLY A 36 -14.47 -30.43 23.98
CA GLY A 36 -14.26 -29.07 24.49
C GLY A 36 -15.40 -28.11 24.17
N VAL A 37 -15.32 -26.90 24.75
CA VAL A 37 -16.31 -25.84 24.54
C VAL A 37 -15.94 -25.02 23.33
N ALA A 38 -16.77 -25.03 22.29
CA ALA A 38 -16.58 -24.10 21.17
C ALA A 38 -16.79 -22.65 21.64
N GLN A 39 -15.82 -21.80 21.38
CA GLN A 39 -15.86 -20.38 21.78
C GLN A 39 -16.55 -19.50 20.73
N ILE A 40 -16.98 -20.07 19.61
CA ILE A 40 -17.67 -19.38 18.51
C ILE A 40 -18.94 -20.13 18.13
N ALA A 41 -19.99 -19.38 17.81
CA ALA A 41 -21.24 -19.92 17.34
C ALA A 41 -21.19 -20.17 15.82
N ALA A 42 -20.32 -21.10 15.37
CA ALA A 42 -20.15 -21.41 13.95
C ALA A 42 -20.58 -22.86 13.68
N ALA A 43 -21.66 -23.03 12.94
CA ALA A 43 -22.15 -24.35 12.56
C ALA A 43 -21.37 -24.99 11.41
N ASN A 44 -20.80 -24.16 10.53
CA ASN A 44 -20.13 -24.58 9.29
C ASN A 44 -18.88 -23.73 9.03
N ASP A 45 -18.10 -24.11 8.00
CA ASP A 45 -16.83 -23.45 7.66
C ASP A 45 -16.99 -21.98 7.26
N LEU A 46 -18.08 -21.62 6.57
CA LEU A 46 -18.34 -20.25 6.17
C LEU A 46 -18.63 -19.35 7.39
N ASP A 47 -19.43 -19.84 8.35
CA ASP A 47 -19.71 -19.12 9.59
C ASP A 47 -18.46 -18.96 10.43
N ALA A 48 -17.59 -19.95 10.47
CA ALA A 48 -16.29 -19.88 11.16
C ALA A 48 -15.36 -18.82 10.54
N ILE A 49 -15.31 -18.74 9.22
CA ILE A 49 -14.56 -17.68 8.51
C ILE A 49 -15.17 -16.31 8.80
N ARG A 50 -16.49 -16.16 8.76
CA ARG A 50 -17.18 -14.90 9.08
C ARG A 50 -16.89 -14.44 10.50
N ALA A 51 -16.94 -15.35 11.47
CA ALA A 51 -16.59 -15.05 12.87
C ALA A 51 -15.14 -14.60 13.02
N TRP A 52 -14.21 -15.23 12.30
CA TRP A 52 -12.81 -14.78 12.28
C TRP A 52 -12.65 -13.39 11.67
N LEU A 53 -13.32 -13.09 10.56
CA LEU A 53 -13.24 -11.81 9.86
C LEU A 53 -13.86 -10.67 10.66
N ALA A 54 -14.90 -10.92 11.45
CA ALA A 54 -15.55 -9.92 12.30
C ALA A 54 -14.59 -9.23 13.27
N ARG A 55 -13.49 -9.89 13.67
CA ARG A 55 -12.42 -9.31 14.51
C ARG A 55 -11.69 -8.14 13.87
N PHE A 56 -11.84 -7.92 12.59
CA PHE A 56 -11.15 -6.89 11.80
C PHE A 56 -12.11 -5.86 11.20
N ALA A 57 -13.35 -5.80 11.70
CA ALA A 57 -14.38 -4.90 11.18
C ALA A 57 -13.96 -3.41 11.27
N ASP A 58 -13.20 -3.04 12.30
CA ASP A 58 -12.62 -1.73 12.52
C ASP A 58 -11.39 -1.41 11.65
N LYS A 59 -10.88 -2.40 10.89
CA LYS A 59 -9.65 -2.30 10.07
C LYS A 59 -9.88 -2.70 8.62
N PRO A 60 -10.56 -1.86 7.81
CA PRO A 60 -11.04 -2.24 6.47
C PRO A 60 -9.97 -2.85 5.56
N THR A 61 -8.76 -2.31 5.54
CA THR A 61 -7.67 -2.84 4.70
C THR A 61 -7.16 -4.22 5.16
N THR A 62 -7.18 -4.48 6.47
CA THR A 62 -6.81 -5.79 7.03
C THR A 62 -7.93 -6.78 6.75
N PHE A 63 -9.19 -6.37 6.99
CA PHE A 63 -10.38 -7.16 6.67
C PHE A 63 -10.39 -7.61 5.23
N ASP A 64 -10.23 -6.69 4.26
CA ASP A 64 -10.22 -7.03 2.83
C ASP A 64 -9.09 -7.98 2.45
N SER A 65 -7.89 -7.78 3.02
CA SER A 65 -6.76 -8.67 2.76
C SER A 65 -7.00 -10.08 3.32
N TYR A 66 -7.54 -10.18 4.52
CA TYR A 66 -7.81 -11.44 5.20
C TYR A 66 -8.98 -12.17 4.56
N ARG A 67 -10.08 -11.46 4.26
CA ARG A 67 -11.21 -11.98 3.52
C ARG A 67 -10.78 -12.60 2.20
N LYS A 68 -9.97 -11.89 1.43
CA LYS A 68 -9.48 -12.34 0.12
C LYS A 68 -8.74 -13.69 0.21
N GLU A 69 -7.85 -13.86 1.17
CA GLU A 69 -7.08 -15.10 1.28
C GLU A 69 -7.92 -16.26 1.86
N ALA A 70 -8.79 -16.01 2.84
CA ALA A 70 -9.72 -17.01 3.37
C ALA A 70 -10.73 -17.47 2.28
N GLU A 71 -11.25 -16.52 1.50
CA GLU A 71 -12.15 -16.76 0.38
C GLU A 71 -11.48 -17.64 -0.69
N ARG A 72 -10.27 -17.30 -1.09
CA ARG A 72 -9.51 -18.06 -2.08
C ARG A 72 -9.30 -19.51 -1.66
N LEU A 73 -8.92 -19.74 -0.40
CA LEU A 73 -8.72 -21.09 0.12
C LEU A 73 -10.04 -21.86 0.20
N LEU A 74 -11.11 -21.25 0.73
CA LEU A 74 -12.43 -21.90 0.82
C LEU A 74 -12.94 -22.28 -0.57
N LEU A 75 -12.91 -21.36 -1.53
CA LEU A 75 -13.33 -21.62 -2.90
C LEU A 75 -12.51 -22.74 -3.53
N TRP A 76 -11.19 -22.72 -3.36
CA TRP A 76 -10.33 -23.78 -3.90
C TRP A 76 -10.64 -25.14 -3.28
N SER A 77 -10.86 -25.22 -1.98
CA SER A 77 -11.20 -26.48 -1.31
C SER A 77 -12.53 -27.04 -1.82
N LEU A 78 -13.52 -26.17 -2.00
CA LEU A 78 -14.85 -26.57 -2.45
C LEU A 78 -14.92 -26.94 -3.93
N VAL A 79 -14.32 -26.09 -4.79
CA VAL A 79 -14.43 -26.24 -6.26
C VAL A 79 -13.42 -27.24 -6.79
N GLN A 80 -12.16 -27.16 -6.34
CA GLN A 80 -11.06 -27.95 -6.89
C GLN A 80 -10.92 -29.32 -6.20
N LEU A 81 -11.08 -29.37 -4.87
CA LEU A 81 -10.91 -30.59 -4.11
C LEU A 81 -12.22 -31.29 -3.79
N ARG A 82 -13.38 -30.61 -3.92
CA ARG A 82 -14.69 -31.08 -3.41
C ARG A 82 -14.63 -31.50 -1.94
N LYS A 83 -13.97 -30.68 -1.13
CA LYS A 83 -13.64 -30.96 0.25
C LYS A 83 -13.94 -29.75 1.12
N PRO A 84 -14.58 -29.88 2.29
CA PRO A 84 -14.77 -28.75 3.20
C PRO A 84 -13.43 -28.25 3.74
N LEU A 85 -13.34 -26.98 4.11
CA LEU A 85 -12.14 -26.38 4.71
C LEU A 85 -11.71 -27.11 5.98
N SER A 86 -12.67 -27.50 6.82
CA SER A 86 -12.45 -28.29 8.04
C SER A 86 -12.04 -29.76 7.79
N SER A 87 -11.79 -30.16 6.56
CA SER A 87 -11.21 -31.47 6.21
C SER A 87 -9.87 -31.36 5.51
N LEU A 88 -9.32 -30.15 5.35
CA LEU A 88 -8.03 -29.95 4.69
C LEU A 88 -6.89 -30.55 5.52
N THR A 89 -5.99 -31.24 4.84
CA THR A 89 -4.75 -31.81 5.38
C THR A 89 -3.55 -30.93 5.06
N HIS A 90 -2.40 -31.28 5.59
CA HIS A 90 -1.12 -30.62 5.27
C HIS A 90 -0.79 -30.71 3.78
N GLU A 91 -0.99 -31.88 3.17
CA GLU A 91 -0.74 -32.14 1.74
C GLU A 91 -1.66 -31.26 0.86
N ASP A 92 -2.91 -31.08 1.27
CA ASP A 92 -3.82 -30.17 0.58
C ASP A 92 -3.29 -28.73 0.63
N CYS A 93 -2.76 -28.30 1.75
CA CYS A 93 -2.14 -26.97 1.88
C CYS A 93 -0.91 -26.80 0.97
N LEU A 94 -0.08 -27.85 0.81
CA LEU A 94 1.03 -27.84 -0.14
C LEU A 94 0.55 -27.77 -1.60
N ARG A 95 -0.53 -28.49 -1.95
CA ARG A 95 -1.18 -28.38 -3.27
C ARG A 95 -1.73 -26.99 -3.51
N TYR A 96 -2.34 -26.39 -2.49
CA TYR A 96 -2.85 -25.00 -2.58
C TYR A 96 -1.75 -24.00 -2.86
N GLN A 97 -0.59 -24.11 -2.21
CA GLN A 97 0.54 -23.22 -2.48
C GLN A 97 1.04 -23.31 -3.93
N ARG A 98 1.05 -24.51 -4.52
CA ARG A 98 1.36 -24.70 -5.95
C ARG A 98 0.28 -24.09 -6.83
N PHE A 99 -0.99 -24.28 -6.49
CA PHE A 99 -2.12 -23.68 -7.19
C PHE A 99 -2.07 -22.14 -7.18
N LEU A 100 -1.65 -21.51 -6.08
CA LEU A 100 -1.46 -20.06 -6.03
C LEU A 100 -0.41 -19.56 -7.03
N ALA A 101 0.61 -20.34 -7.33
CA ALA A 101 1.62 -20.00 -8.32
C ALA A 101 1.10 -20.10 -9.77
N ASP A 102 0.11 -20.96 -10.01
CA ASP A 102 -0.53 -21.16 -11.31
C ASP A 102 -2.00 -21.60 -11.13
N PRO A 103 -2.96 -20.67 -11.00
CA PRO A 103 -4.37 -20.99 -10.77
C PRO A 103 -5.03 -21.58 -12.02
N GLN A 104 -5.07 -22.90 -12.13
CA GLN A 104 -5.70 -23.62 -13.24
C GLN A 104 -7.00 -24.34 -12.84
N PRO A 105 -7.98 -24.45 -13.74
CA PRO A 105 -8.04 -23.85 -15.09
C PRO A 105 -8.27 -22.34 -15.04
N ALA A 106 -7.50 -21.57 -15.82
CA ALA A 106 -7.49 -20.13 -15.76
C ALA A 106 -8.88 -19.50 -15.99
N ALA A 107 -9.71 -20.06 -16.87
CA ALA A 107 -11.07 -19.58 -17.14
C ALA A 107 -11.96 -19.58 -15.89
N THR A 108 -11.75 -20.51 -14.95
CA THR A 108 -12.52 -20.61 -13.71
C THR A 108 -12.01 -19.66 -12.65
N TRP A 109 -10.69 -19.43 -12.58
CA TRP A 109 -10.03 -18.81 -11.44
C TRP A 109 -9.54 -17.39 -11.68
N VAL A 110 -9.19 -17.06 -12.93
CA VAL A 110 -8.51 -15.80 -13.27
C VAL A 110 -9.45 -14.87 -14.03
N ALA A 111 -9.60 -13.65 -13.56
CA ALA A 111 -10.36 -12.61 -14.25
C ALA A 111 -9.68 -12.27 -15.59
N ASN A 112 -10.46 -12.25 -16.66
CA ASN A 112 -10.00 -11.95 -18.04
C ASN A 112 -8.86 -12.89 -18.53
N ALA A 113 -8.99 -14.17 -18.28
CA ALA A 113 -8.11 -15.17 -18.86
C ALA A 113 -8.11 -15.03 -20.41
N GLY A 114 -6.99 -14.61 -21.01
CA GLY A 114 -6.86 -14.39 -22.45
C GLY A 114 -6.91 -12.94 -22.94
N ALA A 115 -7.30 -11.96 -22.13
CA ALA A 115 -7.22 -10.54 -22.47
C ALA A 115 -6.17 -9.85 -21.57
N GLY A 116 -5.10 -9.34 -22.15
CA GLY A 116 -4.04 -8.66 -21.41
C GLY A 116 -4.57 -7.51 -20.56
N GLY A 117 -4.53 -7.63 -19.24
CA GLY A 117 -4.71 -6.54 -18.30
C GLY A 117 -6.11 -5.96 -18.15
N GLY A 118 -7.17 -6.77 -18.17
CA GLY A 118 -8.55 -6.35 -18.08
C GLY A 118 -8.99 -5.72 -16.75
N ARG A 119 -10.03 -4.88 -16.83
CA ARG A 119 -10.66 -4.19 -15.70
C ARG A 119 -11.18 -5.17 -14.65
N LYS A 120 -10.95 -4.88 -13.37
CA LYS A 120 -11.52 -5.65 -12.25
C LYS A 120 -13.05 -5.64 -12.32
N HIS A 121 -13.65 -6.83 -12.27
CA HIS A 121 -15.09 -6.93 -12.13
C HIS A 121 -15.51 -6.73 -10.67
N PRO A 122 -16.61 -5.99 -10.40
CA PRO A 122 -17.18 -5.89 -9.06
C PRO A 122 -17.54 -7.26 -8.49
N ARG A 123 -17.56 -7.40 -7.17
CA ARG A 123 -17.88 -8.67 -6.50
C ARG A 123 -19.26 -9.25 -6.84
N GLY A 124 -20.23 -8.41 -7.21
CA GLY A 124 -21.57 -8.87 -7.65
C GLY A 124 -21.68 -9.21 -9.14
N ASP A 125 -20.60 -9.08 -9.92
CA ASP A 125 -20.59 -9.40 -11.37
C ASP A 125 -20.36 -10.91 -11.58
N ALA A 126 -21.10 -11.53 -12.47
CA ALA A 126 -20.95 -12.96 -12.82
C ALA A 126 -19.54 -13.32 -13.37
N ARG A 127 -18.84 -12.32 -13.89
CA ARG A 127 -17.45 -12.44 -14.39
C ARG A 127 -16.41 -12.28 -13.26
N TRP A 128 -16.82 -12.04 -12.03
CA TRP A 128 -15.88 -11.93 -10.93
C TRP A 128 -15.10 -13.23 -10.74
N ARG A 129 -13.81 -13.11 -10.52
CA ARG A 129 -12.92 -14.25 -10.24
C ARG A 129 -11.96 -13.86 -9.10
N PRO A 130 -11.53 -14.82 -8.27
CA PRO A 130 -10.71 -14.54 -7.09
C PRO A 130 -9.26 -14.16 -7.42
N PHE A 131 -8.79 -14.42 -8.63
CA PHE A 131 -7.42 -14.11 -9.07
C PHE A 131 -7.40 -13.15 -10.27
N HIS A 132 -6.32 -12.40 -10.41
CA HIS A 132 -6.00 -11.59 -11.59
C HIS A 132 -4.82 -12.20 -12.39
N GLY A 133 -4.28 -13.30 -11.93
CA GLY A 133 -3.14 -14.05 -12.48
C GLY A 133 -2.40 -14.80 -11.39
N PRO A 134 -1.31 -15.49 -11.77
CA PRO A 134 -0.40 -16.16 -10.87
C PRO A 134 0.13 -15.26 -9.76
N LEU A 135 0.31 -15.80 -8.56
CA LEU A 135 0.88 -15.06 -7.44
C LEU A 135 2.40 -15.16 -7.42
N SER A 136 3.06 -14.05 -7.11
CA SER A 136 4.50 -14.05 -6.86
C SER A 136 4.85 -14.87 -5.60
N PRO A 137 6.09 -15.39 -5.48
CA PRO A 137 6.53 -16.10 -4.28
C PRO A 137 6.35 -15.29 -2.98
N ALA A 138 6.49 -13.96 -3.02
CA ALA A 138 6.24 -13.08 -1.87
C ALA A 138 4.75 -13.04 -1.50
N SER A 139 3.86 -12.98 -2.50
CA SER A 139 2.41 -12.99 -2.29
C SER A 139 1.93 -14.35 -1.76
N ILE A 140 2.51 -15.45 -2.22
CA ILE A 140 2.21 -16.81 -1.72
C ILE A 140 2.61 -16.92 -0.25
N ARG A 141 3.82 -16.44 0.12
CA ARG A 141 4.24 -16.40 1.53
C ARG A 141 3.28 -15.59 2.38
N GLN A 142 2.86 -14.41 1.90
CA GLN A 142 1.90 -13.57 2.62
C GLN A 142 0.55 -14.27 2.81
N ALA A 143 0.02 -14.91 1.76
CA ALA A 143 -1.21 -15.70 1.85
C ALA A 143 -1.08 -16.83 2.88
N THR A 144 0.03 -17.58 2.85
CA THR A 144 0.29 -18.66 3.82
C THR A 144 0.34 -18.15 5.26
N VAL A 145 0.96 -16.99 5.50
CA VAL A 145 0.99 -16.37 6.84
C VAL A 145 -0.42 -16.03 7.31
N ILE A 146 -1.25 -15.42 6.45
CA ILE A 146 -2.64 -15.06 6.79
C ILE A 146 -3.45 -16.32 7.10
N LEU A 147 -3.35 -17.35 6.27
CA LEU A 147 -4.06 -18.61 6.45
C LEU A 147 -3.61 -19.37 7.70
N ASN A 148 -2.32 -19.31 8.01
CA ASN A 148 -1.82 -19.89 9.27
C ASN A 148 -2.42 -19.17 10.50
N VAL A 149 -2.64 -17.85 10.43
CA VAL A 149 -3.34 -17.10 11.48
C VAL A 149 -4.82 -17.52 11.57
N LEU A 150 -5.50 -17.71 10.42
CA LEU A 150 -6.87 -18.25 10.39
C LEU A 150 -6.95 -19.62 11.07
N PHE A 151 -6.17 -20.60 10.62
CA PHE A 151 -6.21 -21.95 11.17
C PHE A 151 -5.84 -22.01 12.65
N SER A 152 -4.80 -21.26 13.07
CA SER A 152 -4.42 -21.18 14.48
C SER A 152 -5.54 -20.61 15.34
N TRP A 153 -6.26 -19.61 14.84
CA TRP A 153 -7.41 -19.06 15.57
C TRP A 153 -8.58 -20.03 15.62
N LEU A 154 -8.88 -20.75 14.52
CA LEU A 154 -9.94 -21.76 14.50
C LEU A 154 -9.67 -22.91 15.47
N VAL A 155 -8.40 -23.30 15.67
CA VAL A 155 -8.01 -24.28 16.70
C VAL A 155 -8.21 -23.70 18.09
N GLN A 156 -7.76 -22.46 18.35
CA GLN A 156 -7.96 -21.78 19.63
C GLN A 156 -9.45 -21.58 19.97
N ALA A 157 -10.28 -21.34 18.94
CA ALA A 157 -11.73 -21.19 19.09
C ALA A 157 -12.47 -22.51 19.32
N GLY A 158 -11.78 -23.64 19.34
CA GLY A 158 -12.39 -24.96 19.48
C GLY A 158 -13.22 -25.40 18.28
N TYR A 159 -12.97 -24.81 17.10
CA TYR A 159 -13.64 -25.19 15.86
C TYR A 159 -12.93 -26.32 15.13
N LEU A 160 -11.59 -26.27 15.06
CA LEU A 160 -10.73 -27.30 14.47
C LEU A 160 -9.89 -27.99 15.56
N ALA A 161 -9.58 -29.27 15.34
CA ALA A 161 -8.70 -30.06 16.19
C ALA A 161 -7.21 -29.70 15.97
N GLY A 162 -6.81 -29.40 14.71
CA GLY A 162 -5.43 -29.10 14.38
C GLY A 162 -5.28 -28.06 13.26
N ASN A 163 -4.11 -27.42 13.22
CA ASN A 163 -3.76 -26.49 12.15
C ASN A 163 -2.94 -27.22 11.06
N PRO A 164 -3.51 -27.43 9.84
CA PRO A 164 -2.83 -28.16 8.76
C PRO A 164 -1.58 -27.44 8.22
N LEU A 165 -1.43 -26.13 8.49
CA LEU A 165 -0.23 -25.37 8.12
C LEU A 165 0.88 -25.41 9.18
N ALA A 166 0.63 -25.96 10.38
CA ALA A 166 1.64 -25.98 11.45
C ALA A 166 2.92 -26.74 11.04
N LEU A 167 2.79 -27.78 10.24
CA LEU A 167 3.91 -28.58 9.72
C LEU A 167 4.70 -27.88 8.61
N SER A 168 4.13 -26.85 7.97
CA SER A 168 4.76 -26.07 6.88
C SER A 168 5.82 -25.06 7.38
N ARG A 169 6.13 -25.01 8.66
CA ARG A 169 7.11 -24.09 9.22
C ARG A 169 8.54 -24.43 8.77
N GLN A 170 8.84 -24.12 7.52
CA GLN A 170 10.24 -24.03 7.10
C GLN A 170 10.86 -22.81 7.82
N ARG A 171 11.93 -23.02 8.56
CA ARG A 171 12.84 -21.95 9.03
C ARG A 171 13.48 -21.35 7.77
N THR A 172 12.80 -20.40 7.15
CA THR A 172 13.40 -19.60 6.08
C THR A 172 14.60 -18.87 6.71
N ARG A 173 15.80 -19.22 6.26
CA ARG A 173 17.01 -18.47 6.56
C ARG A 173 16.70 -16.99 6.26
N ARG A 174 16.68 -16.14 7.27
CA ARG A 174 16.45 -14.70 7.08
C ARG A 174 17.64 -14.17 6.28
N VAL A 175 17.46 -14.09 4.98
CA VAL A 175 18.35 -13.26 4.16
C VAL A 175 18.10 -11.83 4.60
N ALA A 176 19.14 -11.14 5.05
CA ALA A 176 19.02 -9.73 5.40
C ALA A 176 18.36 -8.97 4.24
N PRO A 177 17.28 -8.24 4.48
CA PRO A 177 16.58 -7.54 3.42
C PRO A 177 17.51 -6.45 2.86
N ARG A 178 17.99 -6.64 1.62
CA ARG A 178 18.65 -5.57 0.87
C ARG A 178 17.57 -4.70 0.22
N ILE A 179 17.70 -3.38 0.38
CA ILE A 179 16.87 -2.45 -0.40
C ILE A 179 17.38 -2.45 -1.83
N THR A 180 16.60 -3.04 -2.71
CA THR A 180 16.80 -2.99 -4.16
C THR A 180 15.86 -1.98 -4.84
N ARG A 181 14.97 -1.35 -4.06
CA ARG A 181 13.88 -0.50 -4.56
C ARG A 181 14.03 0.93 -4.05
N TYR A 182 15.08 1.59 -4.48
CA TYR A 182 15.33 3.01 -4.24
C TYR A 182 15.88 3.66 -5.53
N LEU A 183 15.82 4.97 -5.60
CA LEU A 183 16.38 5.75 -6.69
C LEU A 183 17.77 6.20 -6.28
N GLU A 184 18.78 5.80 -7.00
CA GLU A 184 20.11 6.39 -6.89
C GLU A 184 20.07 7.90 -7.16
N PRO A 185 21.04 8.69 -6.65
CA PRO A 185 21.04 10.14 -6.81
C PRO A 185 20.85 10.62 -8.25
N GLY A 186 21.47 9.93 -9.22
CA GLY A 186 21.32 10.23 -10.65
C GLY A 186 19.91 9.99 -11.19
N LEU A 187 19.24 8.88 -10.79
CA LEU A 187 17.84 8.63 -11.16
C LEU A 187 16.88 9.59 -10.46
N TRP A 188 17.17 9.96 -9.23
CA TRP A 188 16.39 10.98 -8.53
C TRP A 188 16.50 12.35 -9.21
N GLN A 189 17.69 12.71 -9.74
CA GLN A 189 17.87 13.94 -10.52
C GLN A 189 17.00 13.91 -11.79
N GLU A 190 16.96 12.81 -12.53
CA GLU A 190 16.09 12.64 -13.71
C GLU A 190 14.61 12.87 -13.40
N VAL A 191 14.14 12.40 -12.25
CA VAL A 191 12.76 12.64 -11.81
C VAL A 191 12.52 14.12 -11.52
N LYS A 192 13.46 14.80 -10.84
CA LYS A 192 13.36 16.24 -10.59
C LYS A 192 13.35 17.05 -11.88
N ASP A 193 14.24 16.72 -12.83
CA ASP A 193 14.32 17.39 -14.13
C ASP A 193 13.03 17.16 -14.96
N SER A 194 12.42 15.98 -14.83
CA SER A 194 11.13 15.70 -15.44
C SER A 194 10.01 16.55 -14.85
N ILE A 195 10.01 16.76 -13.53
CA ILE A 195 9.04 17.64 -12.86
C ILE A 195 9.24 19.10 -13.30
N GLU A 196 10.49 19.59 -13.34
CA GLU A 196 10.79 20.97 -13.75
C GLU A 196 10.43 21.23 -15.22
N ALA A 197 10.47 20.21 -16.06
CA ALA A 197 10.10 20.31 -17.47
C ALA A 197 8.58 20.20 -17.74
N MET A 198 7.75 20.07 -16.68
CA MET A 198 6.29 19.99 -16.87
C MET A 198 5.72 21.27 -17.47
N PRO A 199 4.67 21.16 -18.32
CA PRO A 199 4.00 22.32 -18.92
C PRO A 199 3.42 23.26 -17.86
N ARG A 200 3.51 24.57 -18.11
CA ARG A 200 3.04 25.64 -17.21
C ARG A 200 2.26 26.74 -17.97
N GLY A 201 1.86 26.49 -19.20
CA GLY A 201 1.17 27.47 -20.05
C GLY A 201 -0.22 27.80 -19.56
N THR A 202 -1.00 26.81 -19.18
CA THR A 202 -2.37 27.00 -18.68
C THR A 202 -2.41 27.04 -17.14
N ALA A 203 -3.49 27.61 -16.59
CA ALA A 203 -3.71 27.61 -15.13
C ALA A 203 -3.77 26.21 -14.54
N ARG A 204 -4.34 25.24 -15.29
CA ARG A 204 -4.42 23.83 -14.90
C ARG A 204 -3.04 23.16 -14.88
N GLU A 205 -2.20 23.44 -15.86
CA GLU A 205 -0.83 22.91 -15.91
C GLU A 205 0.01 23.48 -14.76
N ARG A 206 -0.07 24.79 -14.49
CA ARG A 206 0.59 25.40 -13.34
C ARG A 206 0.14 24.78 -12.02
N ALA A 207 -1.17 24.60 -11.82
CA ALA A 207 -1.70 23.95 -10.62
C ALA A 207 -1.22 22.50 -10.51
N HIS A 208 -1.12 21.78 -11.64
CA HIS A 208 -0.61 20.40 -11.66
C HIS A 208 0.89 20.35 -11.32
N TYR A 209 1.70 21.22 -11.91
CA TYR A 209 3.13 21.34 -11.62
C TYR A 209 3.37 21.60 -10.12
N HIS A 210 2.72 22.59 -9.53
CA HIS A 210 2.89 22.91 -8.11
C HIS A 210 2.43 21.76 -7.21
N ARG A 211 1.31 21.10 -7.55
CA ARG A 211 0.84 19.92 -6.82
C ARG A 211 1.81 18.75 -6.88
N VAL A 212 2.36 18.45 -8.05
CA VAL A 212 3.34 17.36 -8.23
C VAL A 212 4.60 17.67 -7.43
N ARG A 213 5.14 18.86 -7.60
CA ARG A 213 6.35 19.30 -6.92
C ARG A 213 6.19 19.20 -5.39
N TRP A 214 5.08 19.68 -4.86
CA TRP A 214 4.75 19.56 -3.44
C TRP A 214 4.58 18.11 -2.98
N LEU A 215 3.85 17.29 -3.73
CA LEU A 215 3.67 15.87 -3.41
C LEU A 215 5.00 15.13 -3.32
N PHE A 216 5.91 15.36 -4.27
CA PHE A 216 7.23 14.73 -4.26
C PHE A 216 8.10 15.25 -3.11
N THR A 217 8.00 16.53 -2.76
CA THR A 217 8.65 17.10 -1.57
C THR A 217 8.18 16.43 -0.28
N LEU A 218 6.87 16.25 -0.09
CA LEU A 218 6.31 15.52 1.07
C LEU A 218 6.80 14.08 1.14
N LEU A 219 6.80 13.38 0.02
CA LEU A 219 7.21 11.97 -0.03
C LEU A 219 8.72 11.79 0.19
N TYR A 220 9.54 12.73 -0.25
CA TYR A 220 10.99 12.66 -0.15
C TYR A 220 11.53 13.35 1.12
N LEU A 221 11.32 14.65 1.31
CA LEU A 221 11.83 15.36 2.49
C LEU A 221 11.06 15.00 3.76
N GLY A 222 9.74 14.89 3.67
CA GLY A 222 8.91 14.46 4.81
C GLY A 222 8.96 12.95 5.05
N GLY A 223 9.42 12.16 4.10
CA GLY A 223 9.46 10.71 4.20
C GLY A 223 8.08 10.09 4.45
N LEU A 224 6.98 10.77 4.05
CA LEU A 224 5.62 10.32 4.32
C LEU A 224 5.24 9.08 3.50
N ARG A 225 4.42 8.21 4.10
CA ARG A 225 3.72 7.19 3.31
C ARG A 225 2.60 7.84 2.51
N ILE A 226 2.30 7.31 1.34
CA ILE A 226 1.23 7.88 0.48
C ILE A 226 -0.14 7.92 1.19
N ALA A 227 -0.41 6.99 2.10
CA ALA A 227 -1.63 7.01 2.92
C ALA A 227 -1.62 8.16 3.95
N GLU A 228 -0.45 8.51 4.48
CA GLU A 228 -0.28 9.62 5.40
C GLU A 228 -0.46 10.97 4.69
N VAL A 229 -0.03 11.07 3.42
CA VAL A 229 -0.31 12.26 2.61
C VAL A 229 -1.81 12.48 2.41
N GLY A 230 -2.59 11.40 2.22
CA GLY A 230 -4.04 11.49 2.04
C GLY A 230 -4.84 11.66 3.34
N GLY A 231 -4.24 11.36 4.49
CA GLY A 231 -4.93 11.34 5.78
C GLY A 231 -4.55 12.48 6.73
N ASN A 232 -3.62 13.35 6.33
CA ASN A 232 -3.15 14.47 7.16
C ASN A 232 -3.47 15.82 6.52
N THR A 233 -3.48 16.88 7.33
CA THR A 233 -3.88 18.23 6.95
C THR A 233 -2.73 19.24 7.10
N MET A 234 -2.87 20.42 6.50
CA MET A 234 -1.87 21.49 6.61
C MET A 234 -1.80 22.10 7.99
N GLY A 235 -2.89 22.06 8.77
CA GLY A 235 -2.91 22.57 10.15
C GLY A 235 -2.10 21.74 11.16
N GLN A 236 -1.56 20.60 10.72
CA GLN A 236 -0.62 19.78 11.50
C GLN A 236 0.84 20.29 11.44
N PHE A 237 1.12 21.30 10.63
CA PHE A 237 2.37 22.03 10.71
C PHE A 237 2.32 23.00 11.88
N PHE A 238 3.32 22.95 12.75
CA PHE A 238 3.43 23.82 13.91
C PHE A 238 4.87 24.23 14.18
N VAL A 239 5.05 25.27 14.97
CA VAL A 239 6.36 25.81 15.38
C VAL A 239 6.63 25.42 16.82
N ARG A 240 7.84 24.96 17.09
CA ARG A 240 8.35 24.68 18.42
C ARG A 240 9.71 25.34 18.62
N ARG A 241 9.91 25.94 19.80
CA ARG A 241 11.22 26.43 20.22
C ARG A 241 12.07 25.25 20.63
N ASP A 242 13.28 25.16 20.14
CA ASP A 242 14.27 24.16 20.57
C ASP A 242 15.11 24.64 21.76
N ALA A 243 16.07 23.82 22.19
CA ALA A 243 16.89 24.10 23.36
C ALA A 243 17.78 25.34 23.22
N ASP A 244 18.14 25.73 22.01
CA ASP A 244 18.94 26.92 21.70
C ASP A 244 18.09 28.19 21.53
N GLY A 245 16.76 28.07 21.70
CA GLY A 245 15.82 29.16 21.54
C GLY A 245 15.33 29.40 20.12
N THR A 246 15.83 28.64 19.14
CA THR A 246 15.44 28.76 17.73
C THR A 246 14.05 28.18 17.47
N MET A 247 13.22 28.92 16.72
CA MET A 247 11.89 28.46 16.31
C MET A 247 12.01 27.52 15.09
N ARG A 248 11.57 26.29 15.26
CA ARG A 248 11.64 25.26 14.21
C ARG A 248 10.26 24.71 13.85
N TRP A 249 10.04 24.54 12.56
CA TRP A 249 8.81 23.96 12.06
C TRP A 249 8.84 22.43 12.15
N TRP A 250 7.69 21.87 12.51
CA TRP A 250 7.44 20.44 12.63
C TRP A 250 6.12 20.09 11.94
N LEU A 251 6.01 18.85 11.47
CA LEU A 251 4.77 18.26 11.00
C LEU A 251 4.41 17.08 11.91
N ALA A 252 3.26 17.16 12.58
CA ALA A 252 2.67 16.04 13.30
C ALA A 252 2.00 15.10 12.30
N VAL A 253 2.48 13.87 12.18
CA VAL A 253 1.98 12.89 11.21
C VAL A 253 1.25 11.78 11.92
N HIS A 254 -0.05 11.66 11.68
CA HIS A 254 -0.86 10.53 12.12
C HIS A 254 -0.68 9.36 11.13
N GLY A 255 -0.16 8.25 11.64
CA GLY A 255 0.17 7.07 10.87
C GLY A 255 -0.75 5.87 11.13
N LYS A 256 -0.38 4.71 10.57
CA LYS A 256 -1.13 3.48 10.76
C LYS A 256 -1.18 3.06 12.24
N GLY A 257 -2.38 2.73 12.75
CA GLY A 257 -2.58 2.24 14.12
C GLY A 257 -2.54 3.35 15.17
N ASP A 258 -3.00 4.54 14.80
CA ASP A 258 -3.10 5.72 15.66
C ASP A 258 -1.77 6.15 16.31
N ARG A 259 -0.67 5.90 15.58
CA ARG A 259 0.66 6.31 16.00
C ARG A 259 0.99 7.66 15.42
N GLU A 260 1.22 8.62 16.29
CA GLU A 260 1.71 9.92 15.93
C GLU A 260 3.25 9.95 15.93
N ARG A 261 3.83 10.71 15.00
CA ARG A 261 5.24 11.05 14.99
C ARG A 261 5.46 12.48 14.54
N LEU A 262 6.52 13.08 15.00
CA LEU A 262 6.96 14.40 14.58
C LEU A 262 8.00 14.27 13.47
N VAL A 263 7.77 14.97 12.38
CA VAL A 263 8.70 15.04 11.24
C VAL A 263 9.25 16.48 11.18
N PRO A 264 10.59 16.67 11.15
CA PRO A 264 11.16 17.99 10.99
C PRO A 264 10.74 18.63 9.66
N ALA A 265 10.07 19.75 9.71
CA ALA A 265 9.74 20.53 8.52
C ALA A 265 10.89 21.46 8.19
N THR A 266 11.82 20.99 7.36
CA THR A 266 13.02 21.73 6.97
C THR A 266 12.66 23.03 6.24
N ARG A 267 13.61 23.96 6.15
CA ARG A 267 13.43 25.23 5.42
C ARG A 267 12.97 24.97 3.97
N GLU A 268 13.57 23.98 3.29
CA GLU A 268 13.21 23.62 1.93
C GLU A 268 11.76 23.10 1.84
N LEU A 269 11.35 22.24 2.76
CA LEU A 269 9.97 21.72 2.83
C LEU A 269 8.97 22.86 3.06
N MET A 270 9.25 23.79 3.96
CA MET A 270 8.39 24.94 4.23
C MET A 270 8.33 25.92 3.06
N THR A 271 9.43 26.11 2.33
CA THR A 271 9.45 26.91 1.10
C THR A 271 8.55 26.31 0.03
N GLU A 272 8.59 25.01 -0.17
CA GLU A 272 7.72 24.32 -1.14
C GLU A 272 6.24 24.33 -0.69
N LEU A 273 5.97 24.16 0.61
CA LEU A 273 4.62 24.35 1.17
C LEU A 273 4.07 25.74 0.85
N SER A 274 4.84 26.78 1.16
CA SER A 274 4.48 28.17 0.91
C SER A 274 4.18 28.42 -0.58
N ARG A 275 5.05 27.93 -1.48
CA ARG A 275 4.86 28.01 -2.93
C ARG A 275 3.58 27.31 -3.39
N TYR A 276 3.33 26.12 -2.87
CA TYR A 276 2.13 25.35 -3.19
C TYR A 276 0.87 26.09 -2.72
N ARG A 277 0.85 26.55 -1.47
CA ARG A 277 -0.28 27.30 -0.89
C ARG A 277 -0.58 28.57 -1.67
N GLN A 278 0.44 29.35 -1.99
CA GLN A 278 0.30 30.59 -2.79
C GLN A 278 -0.24 30.29 -4.19
N SER A 279 0.16 29.17 -4.81
CA SER A 279 -0.40 28.73 -6.12
C SER A 279 -1.89 28.40 -6.07
N LEU A 280 -2.42 28.15 -4.88
CA LEU A 280 -3.84 27.92 -4.60
C LEU A 280 -4.58 29.20 -4.15
N GLY A 281 -3.90 30.34 -4.07
CA GLY A 281 -4.45 31.60 -3.55
C GLY A 281 -4.60 31.63 -2.03
N MET A 282 -3.86 30.78 -1.32
CA MET A 282 -3.86 30.70 0.15
C MET A 282 -2.71 31.51 0.75
N THR A 283 -2.77 31.76 2.06
CA THR A 283 -1.65 32.34 2.83
C THR A 283 -0.41 31.44 2.72
N ALA A 284 0.78 32.03 2.77
CA ALA A 284 2.05 31.33 2.63
C ALA A 284 2.25 30.20 3.67
N LEU A 285 1.86 30.47 4.91
CA LEU A 285 1.94 29.52 6.02
C LEU A 285 0.56 29.02 6.42
N PRO A 286 0.44 27.78 6.88
CA PRO A 286 -0.82 27.24 7.37
C PRO A 286 -1.21 27.87 8.70
N LEU A 287 -2.52 27.96 8.94
CA LEU A 287 -3.05 28.34 10.24
C LEU A 287 -3.07 27.12 11.17
N PRO A 288 -2.91 27.30 12.49
CA PRO A 288 -3.13 26.23 13.45
C PRO A 288 -4.52 25.62 13.28
N HIS A 289 -4.59 24.29 13.34
CA HIS A 289 -5.85 23.50 13.21
C HIS A 289 -6.60 23.67 11.88
N GLU A 290 -5.93 24.12 10.84
CA GLU A 290 -6.49 24.19 9.49
C GLU A 290 -6.77 22.78 8.94
N ASP A 291 -8.00 22.49 8.54
CA ASP A 291 -8.42 21.16 8.03
C ASP A 291 -8.11 20.94 6.54
N THR A 292 -7.38 21.86 5.92
CA THR A 292 -6.98 21.75 4.51
C THR A 292 -6.09 20.52 4.31
N PRO A 293 -6.49 19.56 3.43
CA PRO A 293 -5.66 18.40 3.12
C PRO A 293 -4.27 18.79 2.61
N LEU A 294 -3.25 17.97 2.91
CA LEU A 294 -1.88 18.24 2.46
C LEU A 294 -1.77 18.39 0.94
N VAL A 295 -2.59 17.67 0.16
CA VAL A 295 -2.62 17.76 -1.30
C VAL A 295 -4.06 17.80 -1.80
N LEU A 296 -4.38 18.85 -2.57
CA LEU A 296 -5.73 19.10 -3.07
C LEU A 296 -5.96 18.56 -4.50
N PRO A 297 -7.20 18.17 -4.84
CA PRO A 297 -7.57 17.90 -6.22
C PRO A 297 -7.54 19.17 -7.07
N ILE A 298 -7.23 19.05 -8.37
CA ILE A 298 -7.39 20.14 -9.33
C ILE A 298 -8.80 20.04 -9.90
N GLY A 299 -9.61 21.08 -9.72
CA GLY A 299 -10.97 21.14 -10.27
C GLY A 299 -10.97 21.01 -11.80
N LYS A 300 -12.01 20.41 -12.35
CA LYS A 300 -12.31 20.53 -13.78
C LYS A 300 -12.62 21.99 -14.05
N THR A 301 -11.96 22.60 -15.02
CA THR A 301 -12.39 23.91 -15.55
C THR A 301 -13.86 23.76 -15.98
N ALA A 302 -14.78 24.45 -15.31
CA ALA A 302 -16.15 24.53 -15.77
C ALA A 302 -16.11 25.15 -17.17
N GLY A 303 -16.35 24.34 -18.19
CA GLY A 303 -16.72 24.83 -19.50
C GLY A 303 -17.94 25.74 -19.30
N LYS A 304 -17.93 26.90 -19.96
CA LYS A 304 -18.97 27.93 -19.96
C LYS A 304 -20.36 27.33 -19.88
N THR A 305 -21.02 27.45 -18.74
CA THR A 305 -22.48 27.49 -18.67
C THR A 305 -22.83 28.73 -17.85
N ALA A 306 -23.12 29.80 -18.59
CA ALA A 306 -23.75 30.98 -18.03
C ALA A 306 -25.21 30.63 -17.66
N GLY A 307 -25.51 30.70 -16.38
CA GLY A 307 -26.84 30.50 -15.81
C GLY A 307 -26.95 31.28 -14.51
N LYS A 308 -27.69 32.38 -14.59
CA LYS A 308 -28.00 33.32 -13.49
C LYS A 308 -28.42 32.67 -12.19
N THR A 309 -27.91 33.13 -11.07
CA THR A 309 -28.75 33.59 -9.95
C THR A 309 -27.94 34.47 -8.97
N ALA A 310 -28.62 35.42 -8.37
CA ALA A 310 -28.13 36.60 -7.73
C ALA A 310 -27.71 36.41 -6.26
N GLY A 311 -26.83 37.30 -5.80
CA GLY A 311 -26.82 37.87 -4.45
C GLY A 311 -25.78 37.31 -3.47
N GLY A 312 -24.69 38.04 -3.29
CA GLY A 312 -23.75 37.84 -2.19
C GLY A 312 -22.33 38.29 -2.51
N THR A 313 -22.04 39.54 -2.11
CA THR A 313 -20.77 40.24 -2.32
C THR A 313 -19.64 39.65 -1.49
N ALA A 314 -18.70 38.96 -2.16
CA ALA A 314 -17.30 38.89 -1.78
C ALA A 314 -16.49 38.61 -3.07
N GLN A 315 -15.74 39.62 -3.48
CA GLN A 315 -14.91 39.59 -4.69
C GLN A 315 -13.77 38.58 -4.52
N ARG A 316 -13.91 37.40 -5.19
CA ARG A 316 -12.80 36.43 -5.39
C ARG A 316 -12.17 36.73 -6.76
N PRO A 317 -10.83 36.74 -6.88
CA PRO A 317 -10.20 36.89 -8.19
C PRO A 317 -10.60 35.75 -9.11
N ALA A 318 -11.09 36.10 -10.29
CA ALA A 318 -11.45 35.17 -11.35
C ALA A 318 -10.22 34.43 -11.85
N GLY A 319 -10.22 33.07 -11.76
CA GLY A 319 -9.20 32.32 -12.49
C GLY A 319 -8.91 30.90 -12.09
N VAL A 320 -9.30 30.42 -10.93
CA VAL A 320 -9.07 29.00 -10.55
C VAL A 320 -10.35 28.49 -9.90
N ASN A 321 -11.04 27.56 -10.55
CA ASN A 321 -12.07 26.79 -9.86
C ASN A 321 -11.40 26.04 -8.73
N ALA A 322 -11.46 26.57 -7.52
CA ALA A 322 -10.98 25.94 -6.32
C ALA A 322 -11.66 24.56 -6.22
N ALA A 323 -10.86 23.51 -6.31
CA ALA A 323 -11.27 22.22 -5.81
C ALA A 323 -11.76 22.43 -4.39
N ASP A 324 -12.85 21.77 -4.01
CA ASP A 324 -13.37 21.86 -2.64
C ASP A 324 -12.21 21.59 -1.67
N PRO A 325 -11.80 22.56 -0.87
CA PRO A 325 -10.62 22.43 0.00
C PRO A 325 -10.82 21.38 1.11
N SER A 326 -12.05 20.91 1.31
CA SER A 326 -12.38 19.87 2.29
C SER A 326 -12.19 18.44 1.76
N ARG A 327 -11.97 18.24 0.45
CA ARG A 327 -11.91 16.89 -0.14
C ARG A 327 -10.48 16.42 -0.38
N PRO A 328 -9.96 15.49 0.44
CA PRO A 328 -8.64 14.92 0.22
C PRO A 328 -8.57 14.07 -1.06
N LEU A 329 -7.39 14.00 -1.67
CA LEU A 329 -7.13 13.04 -2.75
C LEU A 329 -7.09 11.61 -2.19
N THR A 330 -7.75 10.69 -2.89
CA THR A 330 -7.67 9.27 -2.55
C THR A 330 -6.25 8.73 -2.73
N ARG A 331 -5.90 7.70 -1.97
CA ARG A 331 -4.62 6.99 -2.14
C ARG A 331 -4.37 6.56 -3.59
N ALA A 332 -5.42 6.10 -4.29
CA ALA A 332 -5.33 5.70 -5.69
C ALA A 332 -5.00 6.88 -6.62
N ALA A 333 -5.63 8.04 -6.40
CA ALA A 333 -5.35 9.25 -7.17
C ALA A 333 -3.91 9.74 -6.94
N LEU A 334 -3.44 9.78 -5.70
CA LEU A 334 -2.05 10.12 -5.37
C LEU A 334 -1.06 9.15 -6.03
N HIS A 335 -1.36 7.85 -5.99
CA HIS A 335 -0.53 6.83 -6.64
C HIS A 335 -0.46 7.04 -8.16
N THR A 336 -1.58 7.35 -8.81
CA THR A 336 -1.63 7.64 -10.24
C THR A 336 -0.77 8.85 -10.61
N ILE A 337 -0.82 9.93 -9.81
CA ILE A 337 0.04 11.11 -10.02
C ILE A 337 1.52 10.73 -9.93
N VAL A 338 1.92 9.98 -8.91
CA VAL A 338 3.32 9.55 -8.75
C VAL A 338 3.77 8.67 -9.92
N LYS A 339 2.92 7.71 -10.33
CA LYS A 339 3.24 6.81 -11.46
C LYS A 339 3.34 7.55 -12.78
N SER A 340 2.51 8.58 -13.04
CA SER A 340 2.60 9.37 -14.26
C SER A 340 3.92 10.14 -14.35
N VAL A 341 4.42 10.68 -13.24
CA VAL A 341 5.72 11.37 -13.22
C VAL A 341 6.88 10.40 -13.51
N PHE A 342 6.87 9.23 -12.86
CA PHE A 342 7.90 8.22 -13.13
C PHE A 342 7.87 7.73 -14.59
N ALA A 343 6.67 7.55 -15.17
CA ALA A 343 6.52 7.17 -16.57
C ALA A 343 7.06 8.25 -17.52
N GLN A 344 6.81 9.54 -17.22
CA GLN A 344 7.36 10.66 -18.00
C GLN A 344 8.88 10.72 -17.90
N ALA A 345 9.45 10.57 -16.71
CA ALA A 345 10.88 10.52 -16.52
C ALA A 345 11.54 9.31 -17.24
N ALA A 346 10.88 8.15 -17.20
CA ALA A 346 11.33 6.97 -17.93
C ALA A 346 11.30 7.19 -19.44
N GLN A 347 10.26 7.85 -19.98
CA GLN A 347 10.18 8.17 -21.40
C GLN A 347 11.29 9.11 -21.83
N ARG A 348 11.58 10.16 -21.05
CA ARG A 348 12.72 11.07 -21.33
C ARG A 348 14.07 10.34 -21.37
N LEU A 349 14.27 9.33 -20.51
CA LEU A 349 15.46 8.50 -20.55
C LEU A 349 15.53 7.65 -21.82
N ARG A 350 14.40 7.08 -22.26
CA ARG A 350 14.35 6.33 -23.54
C ARG A 350 14.65 7.20 -24.74
N ASP A 351 14.10 8.40 -24.78
CA ASP A 351 14.28 9.34 -25.89
C ASP A 351 15.76 9.75 -26.05
N ARG A 352 16.57 9.68 -24.98
CA ARG A 352 18.01 9.90 -25.02
C ARG A 352 18.82 8.70 -25.53
N GLY A 353 18.22 7.50 -25.53
CA GLY A 353 18.84 6.28 -26.06
C GLY A 353 20.02 5.74 -25.22
N GLY A 354 20.73 4.76 -25.77
CA GLY A 354 21.95 4.20 -25.16
C GLY A 354 21.75 3.65 -23.75
N GLU A 355 22.71 3.89 -22.87
CA GLU A 355 22.65 3.43 -21.46
C GLU A 355 21.48 4.02 -20.66
N HIS A 356 20.95 5.18 -21.08
CA HIS A 356 19.80 5.80 -20.43
C HIS A 356 18.54 4.96 -20.56
N ALA A 357 18.35 4.31 -21.71
CA ALA A 357 17.18 3.46 -21.95
C ALA A 357 17.12 2.26 -20.99
N ALA A 358 18.25 1.65 -20.63
CA ALA A 358 18.29 0.56 -19.65
C ALA A 358 17.82 1.01 -18.26
N ARG A 359 18.09 2.25 -17.86
CA ARG A 359 17.68 2.83 -16.58
C ARG A 359 16.20 3.21 -16.53
N ALA A 360 15.56 3.41 -17.68
CA ALA A 360 14.12 3.72 -17.77
C ALA A 360 13.24 2.65 -17.10
N GLY A 361 13.59 1.37 -17.25
CA GLY A 361 12.87 0.25 -16.63
C GLY A 361 12.82 0.31 -15.11
N LEU A 362 13.82 0.89 -14.45
CA LEU A 362 13.80 1.11 -13.00
C LEU A 362 12.77 2.15 -12.60
N LEU A 363 12.66 3.26 -13.34
CA LEU A 363 11.68 4.31 -13.09
C LEU A 363 10.25 3.80 -13.30
N GLU A 364 10.01 2.94 -14.28
CA GLU A 364 8.68 2.34 -14.49
C GLU A 364 8.22 1.47 -13.31
N GLN A 365 9.14 0.77 -12.67
CA GLN A 365 8.87 -0.02 -11.48
C GLN A 365 8.69 0.87 -10.24
N ALA A 366 9.23 2.10 -10.25
CA ALA A 366 9.22 2.99 -9.11
C ALA A 366 7.80 3.36 -8.65
N SER A 367 7.68 3.64 -7.37
CA SER A 367 6.44 4.00 -6.69
C SER A 367 6.72 5.00 -5.57
N ALA A 368 5.68 5.56 -4.96
CA ALA A 368 5.82 6.44 -3.80
C ALA A 368 6.67 5.83 -2.67
N HIS A 369 6.65 4.51 -2.52
CA HIS A 369 7.46 3.84 -1.50
C HIS A 369 8.96 3.87 -1.81
N TRP A 370 9.32 3.89 -3.11
CA TRP A 370 10.71 4.08 -3.52
C TRP A 370 11.25 5.45 -3.12
N LEU A 371 10.44 6.52 -3.21
CA LEU A 371 10.87 7.86 -2.76
C LEU A 371 11.22 7.88 -1.28
N ARG A 372 10.41 7.23 -0.46
CA ARG A 372 10.70 7.10 0.96
C ARG A 372 11.95 6.25 1.23
N HIS A 373 12.16 5.17 0.48
CA HIS A 373 13.40 4.39 0.56
C HIS A 373 14.61 5.21 0.09
N SER A 374 14.47 5.96 -1.01
CA SER A 374 15.53 6.85 -1.49
C SER A 374 15.88 7.91 -0.45
N ALA A 375 14.89 8.52 0.19
CA ALA A 375 15.13 9.47 1.27
C ALA A 375 15.93 8.83 2.42
N GLY A 376 15.54 7.63 2.85
CA GLY A 376 16.26 6.90 3.90
C GLY A 376 17.70 6.54 3.53
N SER A 377 17.91 6.05 2.30
CA SER A 377 19.25 5.72 1.80
C SER A 377 20.12 6.98 1.68
N HIS A 378 19.59 8.05 1.07
CA HIS A 378 20.33 9.31 0.92
C HIS A 378 20.62 10.01 2.25
N MET A 379 19.76 9.86 3.27
CA MET A 379 20.05 10.33 4.64
C MET A 379 21.17 9.50 5.28
N ALA A 380 21.13 8.18 5.13
CA ALA A 380 22.17 7.29 5.64
C ALA A 380 23.53 7.55 4.94
N ASP A 381 23.55 7.73 3.62
CA ASP A 381 24.74 8.08 2.83
C ASP A 381 25.36 9.41 3.28
N ARG A 382 24.50 10.36 3.74
CA ARG A 382 24.92 11.66 4.30
C ARG A 382 25.20 11.61 5.80
N GLN A 383 25.30 10.42 6.38
CA GLN A 383 25.65 10.20 7.80
C GLN A 383 24.63 10.76 8.82
N VAL A 384 23.38 10.92 8.43
CA VAL A 384 22.34 11.24 9.40
C VAL A 384 22.17 10.05 10.37
N ASP A 385 22.18 10.33 11.67
CA ASP A 385 22.02 9.28 12.70
C ASP A 385 20.78 8.42 12.41
N LEU A 386 20.96 7.11 12.40
CA LEU A 386 19.89 6.14 12.11
C LEU A 386 18.72 6.23 13.07
N ARG A 387 18.93 6.71 14.28
CA ARG A 387 17.85 6.97 15.25
C ARG A 387 16.95 8.10 14.73
N HIS A 388 17.52 9.15 14.19
CA HIS A 388 16.76 10.24 13.57
C HIS A 388 16.00 9.78 12.30
N VAL A 389 16.66 8.94 11.48
CA VAL A 389 15.97 8.34 10.31
C VAL A 389 14.81 7.45 10.75
N ARG A 390 15.01 6.61 11.78
CA ARG A 390 13.96 5.78 12.38
C ARG A 390 12.76 6.63 12.82
N ASP A 391 13.03 7.68 13.59
CA ASP A 391 12.01 8.50 14.22
C ASP A 391 11.25 9.32 13.14
N ASN A 392 11.94 9.93 12.18
CA ASN A 392 11.33 10.64 11.06
C ASN A 392 10.42 9.72 10.23
N PHE A 393 10.80 8.46 10.07
CA PHE A 393 10.01 7.50 9.30
C PHE A 393 8.97 6.74 10.16
N GLY A 394 9.03 6.85 11.48
CA GLY A 394 8.17 6.08 12.38
C GLY A 394 8.33 4.58 12.20
N HIS A 395 9.58 4.11 12.16
CA HIS A 395 9.88 2.69 12.18
C HIS A 395 9.85 2.18 13.63
N ALA A 396 9.13 1.07 13.86
CA ALA A 396 9.01 0.48 15.18
C ALA A 396 10.35 -0.07 15.74
N SER A 397 11.34 -0.28 14.87
CA SER A 397 12.63 -0.89 15.20
C SER A 397 13.75 -0.31 14.35
N LEU A 398 14.94 -0.16 14.94
CA LEU A 398 16.18 0.16 14.23
C LEU A 398 16.52 -0.90 13.16
N THR A 399 16.18 -2.17 13.39
CA THR A 399 16.32 -3.24 12.39
C THR A 399 15.58 -2.92 11.08
N THR A 400 14.45 -2.22 11.15
CA THR A 400 13.74 -1.75 9.94
C THR A 400 14.48 -0.60 9.27
N THR A 401 15.25 0.18 10.03
CA THR A 401 16.00 1.34 9.51
C THR A 401 17.40 0.92 9.03
N SER A 402 18.00 -0.09 9.61
CA SER A 402 19.32 -0.60 9.20
C SER A 402 19.34 -1.14 7.76
N ILE A 403 18.20 -1.41 7.18
CA ILE A 403 18.10 -1.75 5.75
C ILE A 403 18.60 -0.64 4.82
N TYR A 404 18.64 0.62 5.29
CA TYR A 404 19.17 1.77 4.55
C TYR A 404 20.71 1.87 4.60
N LEU A 405 21.36 1.10 5.47
CA LEU A 405 22.81 0.98 5.46
C LEU A 405 23.20 0.10 4.28
N HIS A 406 23.59 0.73 3.19
CA HIS A 406 24.32 0.03 2.16
C HIS A 406 25.69 -0.27 2.75
N VAL A 407 26.09 -1.54 2.76
CA VAL A 407 27.42 -1.93 3.19
C VAL A 407 28.38 -1.47 2.07
N ASP A 408 28.87 -0.27 2.20
CA ASP A 408 30.07 0.17 1.48
C ASP A 408 31.24 -0.51 2.19
N ASP A 409 31.67 -1.65 1.67
CA ASP A 409 32.76 -2.45 2.23
C ASP A 409 34.07 -1.66 2.26
N ASP A 410 34.30 -0.79 1.28
CA ASP A 410 35.49 0.07 1.23
C ASP A 410 35.46 1.13 2.34
N ARG A 411 34.28 1.67 2.61
CA ARG A 411 34.09 2.62 3.71
C ARG A 411 34.20 1.95 5.04
N ARG A 412 33.61 0.76 5.21
CA ARG A 412 33.73 -0.04 6.44
C ARG A 412 35.19 -0.35 6.74
N HIS A 413 35.97 -0.67 5.71
CA HIS A 413 37.41 -0.92 5.85
C HIS A 413 38.12 0.34 6.34
N ARG A 414 37.90 1.49 5.69
CA ARG A 414 38.50 2.77 6.11
C ARG A 414 38.12 3.16 7.52
N ASP A 415 36.82 3.14 7.86
CA ASP A 415 36.34 3.46 9.20
C ASP A 415 36.92 2.54 10.28
N THR A 416 37.10 1.24 9.94
CA THR A 416 37.72 0.28 10.86
C THR A 416 39.21 0.58 11.02
N ASP A 417 39.91 0.84 9.92
CA ASP A 417 41.35 1.14 9.92
C ASP A 417 41.68 2.44 10.66
N GLU A 418 40.83 3.46 10.52
CA GLU A 418 41.01 4.76 11.14
C GLU A 418 40.61 4.79 12.63
N LYS A 419 39.53 4.10 12.99
CA LYS A 419 38.86 4.29 14.29
C LYS A 419 39.01 3.10 15.25
N HIS A 420 39.44 1.93 14.79
CA HIS A 420 39.59 0.74 15.59
C HIS A 420 41.08 0.36 15.67
N ARG A 421 41.81 1.10 16.52
CA ARG A 421 43.26 0.92 16.76
C ARG A 421 43.50 0.42 18.16
N ILE A 422 44.59 -0.33 18.37
CA ILE A 422 45.00 -0.80 19.68
C ILE A 422 45.92 0.22 20.38
N ASP A 423 46.59 1.10 19.59
CA ASP A 423 47.52 2.14 20.07
C ASP A 423 48.51 1.62 21.15
N TRP A 424 49.34 0.65 20.78
CA TRP A 424 50.40 0.07 21.65
C TRP A 424 51.37 1.13 22.14
#